data_4599bf7e0806c6e281c16a65b2525e37
#
_entry.id   4599bf7e0806c6e281c16a65b2525e37
#
_cell.length_a   1.000
_cell.length_b   1.000
_cell.length_c   1.000
_cell.angle_alpha   90.00
_cell.angle_beta   90.00
_cell.angle_gamma   90.00
#
_symmetry.space_group_name_H-M   'P 1'
#
loop_
_entity.id
_entity.type
_entity.pdbx_description
1 polymer ?
#
loop_
_entity_poly.entity_id
_entity_poly.type
_entity_poly.pdbx_seq_one_letter_code
_entity_poly.pdbx_strand_id
1 'polypeptide(L)' 'MDPAAPVAQFTVPLGGQKIEMHQMDFAAGGLALLRVRIREGKRFTVFDIDPETARTWGEAMLAWGRSHPGSPP' A
#
# COMPACT_ATOMS: atom_id res chain seq x y z
N MET A 1 0.02 20.23 1.80
CA MET A 1 0.44 18.86 1.49
C MET A 1 0.31 18.60 -0.01
N ASP A 2 1.32 18.03 -0.61
CA ASP A 2 1.28 17.73 -2.04
C ASP A 2 0.36 16.53 -2.29
N PRO A 3 -0.77 16.72 -3.01
CA PRO A 3 -1.70 15.61 -3.26
C PRO A 3 -1.11 14.51 -4.15
N ALA A 4 0.01 14.79 -4.81
CA ALA A 4 0.67 13.79 -5.62
C ALA A 4 1.65 12.93 -4.83
N ALA A 5 1.93 13.29 -3.59
CA ALA A 5 2.86 12.54 -2.77
C ALA A 5 2.25 11.19 -2.35
N PRO A 6 3.00 10.10 -2.46
CA PRO A 6 2.46 8.81 -2.03
C PRO A 6 2.34 8.75 -0.50
N VAL A 7 1.34 7.99 -0.04
CA VAL A 7 1.21 7.67 1.37
C VAL A 7 2.38 6.80 1.81
N ALA A 8 2.79 5.89 0.94
CA ALA A 8 3.94 5.03 1.16
C ALA A 8 4.51 4.60 -0.18
N GLN A 9 5.80 4.30 -0.18
CA GLN A 9 6.50 3.87 -1.39
C GLN A 9 7.72 3.08 -0.96
N PHE A 10 7.86 1.87 -1.46
CA PHE A 10 9.00 1.03 -1.11
C PHE A 10 9.16 -0.10 -2.13
N THR A 11 10.32 -0.75 -2.08
CA THR A 11 10.63 -1.90 -2.93
C THR A 11 10.78 -3.13 -2.06
N VAL A 12 10.13 -4.22 -2.46
CA VAL A 12 10.25 -5.50 -1.76
C VAL A 12 11.62 -6.12 -2.08
N PRO A 13 12.46 -6.35 -1.08
CA PRO A 13 13.85 -6.79 -1.35
C PRO A 13 13.97 -8.10 -2.09
N LEU A 14 13.16 -9.09 -1.76
CA LEU A 14 13.29 -10.42 -2.36
C LEU A 14 12.76 -10.48 -3.78
N GLY A 15 11.65 -9.85 -4.05
CA GLY A 15 11.01 -9.94 -5.36
C GLY A 15 11.26 -8.75 -6.25
N GLY A 16 11.74 -7.65 -5.70
CA GLY A 16 11.95 -6.42 -6.46
C GLY A 16 10.67 -5.68 -6.84
N GLN A 17 9.53 -6.09 -6.30
CA GLN A 17 8.28 -5.38 -6.58
C GLN A 17 8.34 -3.99 -5.99
N LYS A 18 7.85 -3.02 -6.76
CA LYS A 18 7.70 -1.66 -6.27
C LYS A 18 6.26 -1.45 -5.84
N ILE A 19 6.09 -1.03 -4.60
CA ILE A 19 4.76 -0.81 -4.04
C ILE A 19 4.59 0.66 -3.74
N GLU A 20 3.51 1.24 -4.25
CA GLU A 20 3.14 2.62 -3.97
C GLU A 20 1.70 2.67 -3.49
N MET A 21 1.44 3.54 -2.52
CA MET A 21 0.08 3.75 -2.03
C MET A 21 -0.24 5.24 -2.10
N HIS A 22 -1.40 5.56 -2.68
CA HIS A 22 -1.82 6.94 -2.85
C HIS A 22 -3.25 7.10 -2.34
N GLN A 23 -3.50 8.23 -1.71
CA GLN A 23 -4.87 8.59 -1.35
C GLN A 23 -5.59 9.10 -2.57
N MET A 24 -6.78 8.56 -2.81
CA MET A 24 -7.65 9.01 -3.89
C MET A 24 -8.89 9.60 -3.26
N ASP A 25 -9.17 10.86 -3.58
CA ASP A 25 -10.35 11.55 -3.07
C ASP A 25 -11.39 11.65 -4.17
N PHE A 26 -12.60 11.26 -3.84
CA PHE A 26 -13.73 11.37 -4.77
C PHE A 26 -14.63 12.50 -4.31
N ALA A 27 -14.67 13.55 -5.12
CA ALA A 27 -15.38 14.79 -4.77
C ALA A 27 -16.85 14.55 -4.45
N ALA A 28 -17.48 13.61 -5.11
CA ALA A 28 -18.92 13.40 -5.01
C ALA A 28 -19.33 12.63 -3.76
N GLY A 29 -18.75 12.65 -2.70
CA GLY A 29 -19.19 11.95 -1.50
C GLY A 29 -18.20 12.03 -0.36
N GLY A 30 -17.11 12.75 -0.57
CA GLY A 30 -16.08 12.85 0.45
C GLY A 30 -15.44 11.52 0.80
N LEU A 31 -15.59 10.52 -0.06
CA LEU A 31 -15.03 9.20 0.18
C LEU A 31 -13.56 9.19 -0.20
N ALA A 32 -12.71 8.79 0.74
CA ALA A 32 -11.30 8.60 0.46
C ALA A 32 -11.02 7.12 0.30
N LEU A 33 -10.29 6.75 -0.74
CA LEU A 33 -9.83 5.39 -0.96
C LEU A 33 -8.31 5.37 -1.00
N LEU A 34 -7.74 4.24 -0.68
CA LEU A 34 -6.32 4.02 -0.79
C LEU A 34 -6.04 3.23 -2.07
N ARG A 35 -5.29 3.83 -2.98
CA ARG A 35 -4.89 3.14 -4.21
C ARG A 35 -3.56 2.45 -3.95
N VAL A 36 -3.55 1.13 -4.16
CA VAL A 36 -2.35 0.31 -4.07
C VAL A 36 -1.90 -0.01 -5.47
N ARG A 37 -0.66 0.32 -5.78
CA ARG A 37 -0.06 0.04 -7.08
C ARG A 37 1.16 -0.81 -6.87
N ILE A 38 1.19 -1.96 -7.53
CA ILE A 38 2.30 -2.91 -7.44
C ILE A 38 2.88 -3.11 -8.83
N ARG A 39 4.16 -2.86 -8.96
CA ARG A 39 4.85 -3.09 -10.21
C ARG A 39 5.79 -4.27 -10.07
N GLU A 40 5.61 -5.26 -10.95
CA GLU A 40 6.47 -6.43 -11.05
C GLU A 40 7.04 -6.48 -12.47
N GLY A 41 8.26 -6.03 -12.68
CA GLY A 41 8.81 -5.94 -14.02
C GLY A 41 7.95 -5.07 -14.92
N LYS A 42 7.31 -5.67 -15.92
CA LYS A 42 6.40 -4.95 -16.82
C LYS A 42 4.95 -5.07 -16.43
N ARG A 43 4.65 -5.78 -15.34
CA ARG A 43 3.27 -5.96 -14.88
C ARG A 43 2.92 -4.92 -13.84
N PHE A 44 1.68 -4.47 -13.90
CA PHE A 44 1.14 -3.56 -12.91
C PHE A 44 -0.14 -4.14 -12.35
N THR A 45 -0.27 -4.07 -11.03
CA THR A 45 -1.52 -4.38 -10.35
C THR A 45 -1.95 -3.11 -9.63
N VAL A 46 -3.18 -2.68 -9.88
CA VAL A 46 -3.72 -1.46 -9.25
C VAL A 46 -5.11 -1.77 -8.75
N PHE A 47 -5.35 -1.44 -7.49
CA PHE A 47 -6.68 -1.57 -6.91
C PHE A 47 -6.88 -0.55 -5.81
N ASP A 48 -8.13 -0.25 -5.52
CA ASP A 48 -8.49 0.72 -4.50
C ASP A 48 -9.19 0.02 -3.35
N ILE A 49 -8.84 0.39 -2.12
CA ILE A 49 -9.46 -0.17 -0.93
C ILE A 49 -9.98 0.95 -0.03
N ASP A 50 -11.03 0.64 0.71
CA ASP A 50 -11.60 1.55 1.68
C ASP A 50 -10.78 1.56 2.97
N PRO A 51 -10.98 2.57 3.84
CA PRO A 51 -10.19 2.68 5.07
C PRO A 51 -10.30 1.46 5.99
N GLU A 52 -11.49 0.85 6.08
CA GLU A 52 -11.67 -0.30 6.95
C GLU A 52 -10.88 -1.51 6.44
N THR A 53 -10.93 -1.76 5.14
CA THR A 53 -10.15 -2.82 4.51
C THR A 53 -8.65 -2.57 4.70
N ALA A 54 -8.24 -1.32 4.56
CA ALA A 54 -6.84 -0.95 4.76
C ALA A 54 -6.40 -1.27 6.19
N ARG A 55 -7.23 -0.94 7.19
CA ARG A 55 -6.93 -1.26 8.59
C ARG A 55 -6.81 -2.76 8.82
N THR A 56 -7.78 -3.50 8.33
CA THR A 56 -7.80 -4.96 8.51
C THR A 56 -6.57 -5.61 7.88
N TRP A 57 -6.26 -5.22 6.66
CA TRP A 57 -5.11 -5.77 5.94
C TRP A 57 -3.80 -5.35 6.60
N GLY A 58 -3.69 -4.06 6.92
CA GLY A 58 -2.49 -3.52 7.54
C GLY A 58 -2.22 -4.12 8.91
N GLU A 59 -3.25 -4.30 9.72
CA GLU A 59 -3.10 -4.92 11.05
C GLU A 59 -2.66 -6.37 10.95
N ALA A 60 -3.20 -7.12 9.98
CA ALA A 60 -2.80 -8.50 9.75
C ALA A 60 -1.33 -8.57 9.33
N MET A 61 -0.92 -7.71 8.41
CA MET A 61 0.47 -7.67 7.98
C MET A 61 1.42 -7.26 9.10
N LEU A 62 1.01 -6.27 9.86
CA LEU A 62 1.82 -5.78 10.98
C LEU A 62 1.99 -6.84 12.05
N ALA A 63 0.90 -7.53 12.42
CA ALA A 63 0.94 -8.59 13.40
C ALA A 63 1.84 -9.74 12.96
N TRP A 64 1.71 -10.13 11.71
CA TRP A 64 2.56 -11.19 11.16
C TRP A 64 4.04 -10.78 11.18
N GLY A 65 4.33 -9.55 10.74
CA GLY A 65 5.70 -9.05 10.72
C GLY A 65 6.33 -8.98 12.09
N ARG A 66 5.55 -8.61 13.09
CA ARG A 66 6.05 -8.53 14.47
C ARG A 66 6.30 -9.89 15.07
N SER A 67 5.56 -10.92 14.66
CA SER A 67 5.76 -12.27 15.16
C SER A 67 6.90 -13.00 14.49
N HIS A 68 7.46 -12.42 13.43
CA HIS A 68 8.58 -13.01 12.68
C HIS A 68 9.74 -12.01 12.70
N PRO A 69 10.53 -12.01 13.75
CA PRO A 69 11.59 -11.01 13.88
C PRO A 69 12.57 -11.11 12.75
N GLY A 70 12.80 -9.99 12.26
CA GLY A 70 13.82 -9.55 11.40
C GLY A 70 14.35 -10.45 10.34
N SER A 71 14.16 -9.99 9.14
CA SER A 71 15.05 -10.49 8.12
C SER A 71 16.44 -10.10 8.48
N PRO A 72 17.39 -10.98 8.30
CA PRO A 72 18.77 -10.57 8.43
C PRO A 72 19.08 -9.45 7.48
N PRO A 73 19.94 -8.56 7.88
CA PRO A 73 20.35 -7.45 7.05
C PRO A 73 20.99 -7.91 5.75
#